data_9ce6db718f90ea6d5143b76f491e8bcb
#
_entry.id   9ce6db718f90ea6d5143b76f491e8bcb
#
_cell.length_a   1.000
_cell.length_b   1.000
_cell.length_c   1.000
_cell.angle_alpha   90.00
_cell.angle_beta   90.00
_cell.angle_gamma   90.00
#
_symmetry.space_group_name_H-M   'P 1'
#
loop_
_entity.id
_entity.type
_entity.pdbx_description
1 polymer ?
#
loop_
_entity_poly.entity_id
_entity_poly.type
_entity_poly.pdbx_seq_one_letter_code
_entity_poly.pdbx_strand_id
1 'polypeptide(L)' 'QETARVPLAQLKPGDLLFYGTSPATIHHVTIYIGNGQMIHAPYTGTVVKIATIWRSDLLPYGGRP' A
#
# COMPACT_ATOMS: atom_id res chain seq x y z
N GLN A 1 -9.86 -0.44 11.78
CA GLN A 1 -10.39 0.28 10.65
C GLN A 1 -10.73 -0.65 9.52
N GLU A 2 -11.88 -0.46 8.93
CA GLU A 2 -12.37 -1.35 7.89
C GLU A 2 -12.20 -0.73 6.52
N THR A 3 -11.68 -1.55 5.60
CA THR A 3 -11.59 -1.18 4.20
C THR A 3 -12.04 -2.38 3.39
N ALA A 4 -12.60 -2.12 2.21
CA ALA A 4 -12.91 -3.20 1.28
C ALA A 4 -11.61 -3.69 0.64
N ARG A 5 -11.45 -5.01 0.53
CA ARG A 5 -10.29 -5.57 -0.16
C ARG A 5 -10.45 -5.44 -1.66
N VAL A 6 -9.36 -5.11 -2.32
CA VAL A 6 -9.34 -4.90 -3.77
C VAL A 6 -8.20 -5.71 -4.34
N PRO A 7 -8.44 -6.53 -5.38
CA PRO A 7 -7.34 -7.24 -6.05
C PRO A 7 -6.32 -6.22 -6.58
N LEU A 8 -5.04 -6.58 -6.55
CA LEU A 8 -4.01 -5.67 -7.03
C LEU A 8 -4.23 -5.26 -8.48
N ALA A 9 -4.83 -6.13 -9.29
CA ALA A 9 -5.09 -5.81 -10.69
C ALA A 9 -6.19 -4.74 -10.86
N GLN A 10 -6.91 -4.40 -9.80
CA GLN A 10 -8.02 -3.45 -9.86
C GLN A 10 -7.78 -2.22 -9.02
N LEU A 11 -6.54 -1.96 -8.65
CA LEU A 11 -6.20 -0.78 -7.85
C LEU A 11 -6.52 0.50 -8.60
N LYS A 12 -6.98 1.50 -7.83
CA LYS A 12 -7.23 2.85 -8.32
C LYS A 12 -6.50 3.83 -7.44
N PRO A 13 -6.13 5.00 -7.96
CA PRO A 13 -5.50 6.02 -7.12
C PRO A 13 -6.35 6.29 -5.88
N GLY A 14 -5.69 6.33 -4.73
CA GLY A 14 -6.35 6.48 -3.44
C GLY A 14 -6.54 5.18 -2.69
N ASP A 15 -6.37 4.04 -3.33
CA ASP A 15 -6.42 2.75 -2.66
C ASP A 15 -5.16 2.55 -1.83
N LEU A 16 -5.28 1.72 -0.78
CA LEU A 16 -4.17 1.44 0.12
C LEU A 16 -3.43 0.18 -0.32
N LEU A 17 -2.13 0.17 -0.09
CA LEU A 17 -1.30 -1.01 -0.29
C LEU A 17 -0.78 -1.45 1.07
N PHE A 18 -0.80 -2.75 1.32
CA PHE A 18 -0.39 -3.32 2.60
C PHE A 18 0.86 -4.15 2.43
N TYR A 19 1.83 -3.92 3.30
CA TYR A 19 3.08 -4.67 3.31
C TYR A 19 3.22 -5.43 4.61
N GLY A 20 3.48 -6.71 4.51
CA GLY A 20 3.65 -7.57 5.66
C GLY A 20 3.80 -9.01 5.23
N THR A 21 4.07 -9.88 6.19
CA THR A 21 4.23 -11.31 5.90
C THR A 21 2.89 -12.03 5.85
N SER A 22 1.85 -11.42 6.44
CA SER A 22 0.49 -11.96 6.41
C SER A 22 -0.48 -10.83 6.78
N PRO A 23 -1.79 -11.03 6.59
CA PRO A 23 -2.76 -10.00 6.99
C PRO A 23 -2.68 -9.64 8.47
N ALA A 24 -2.22 -10.56 9.32
CA ALA A 24 -2.10 -10.31 10.75
C ALA A 24 -0.82 -9.58 11.12
N THR A 25 0.13 -9.45 10.20
CA THR A 25 1.45 -8.88 10.48
C THR A 25 1.79 -7.76 9.49
N ILE A 26 0.81 -6.95 9.13
CA ILE A 26 1.04 -5.78 8.29
C ILE A 26 1.88 -4.79 9.09
N HIS A 27 3.01 -4.38 8.51
CA HIS A 27 3.92 -3.44 9.17
C HIS A 27 4.10 -2.13 8.40
N HIS A 28 3.49 -2.01 7.23
CA HIS A 28 3.64 -0.79 6.44
C HIS A 28 2.43 -0.65 5.52
N VAL A 29 1.93 0.56 5.39
CA VAL A 29 0.79 0.87 4.54
C VAL A 29 1.17 2.07 3.68
N THR A 30 0.85 2.00 2.39
CA THR A 30 1.10 3.10 1.46
C THR A 30 -0.18 3.42 0.71
N ILE A 31 -0.15 4.50 -0.07
CA ILE A 31 -1.30 4.92 -0.88
C ILE A 31 -0.92 4.84 -2.35
N TYR A 32 -1.72 4.11 -3.09
CA TYR A 32 -1.51 3.97 -4.53
C TYR A 32 -1.90 5.26 -5.24
N ILE A 33 -1.06 5.72 -6.17
CA ILE A 33 -1.33 6.96 -6.91
C ILE A 33 -1.40 6.73 -8.42
N GLY A 34 -1.36 5.47 -8.86
CA GLY A 34 -1.41 5.16 -10.27
C GLY A 34 -0.02 5.01 -10.88
N ASN A 35 0.02 4.46 -12.10
CA ASN A 35 1.26 4.31 -12.88
C ASN A 35 2.35 3.50 -12.16
N GLY A 36 1.94 2.55 -11.31
CA GLY A 36 2.91 1.73 -10.59
C GLY A 36 3.63 2.46 -9.49
N GLN A 37 3.09 3.57 -9.00
CA GLN A 37 3.72 4.40 -7.98
C GLN A 37 2.84 4.50 -6.74
N MET A 38 3.46 4.87 -5.64
CA MET A 38 2.78 5.03 -4.35
C MET A 38 3.40 6.17 -3.57
N ILE A 39 2.63 6.70 -2.63
CA ILE A 39 3.11 7.68 -1.65
C ILE A 39 3.31 6.94 -0.34
N HIS A 40 4.48 7.11 0.27
CA HIS A 40 4.74 6.49 1.55
C HIS A 40 5.72 7.31 2.37
N ALA A 41 5.66 7.12 3.69
CA ALA A 41 6.65 7.63 4.63
C ALA A 41 7.34 6.40 5.21
N PRO A 42 8.63 6.17 4.91
CA PRO A 42 9.30 4.93 5.32
C PRO A 42 9.31 4.71 6.84
N TYR A 43 9.29 5.79 7.61
CA TYR A 43 9.22 5.70 9.08
C TYR A 43 8.84 7.06 9.64
N THR A 44 8.45 7.02 10.91
CA THR A 44 8.01 8.23 11.60
C THR A 44 9.11 9.30 11.58
N GLY A 45 8.72 10.52 11.26
CA GLY A 45 9.64 11.66 11.26
C GLY A 45 10.35 11.89 9.94
N THR A 46 10.14 11.03 8.95
CA THR A 46 10.71 11.23 7.62
C THR A 46 9.70 11.94 6.72
N VAL A 47 10.18 12.42 5.58
CA VAL A 47 9.29 13.05 4.61
C VAL A 47 8.51 11.99 3.84
N VAL A 48 7.31 12.38 3.40
CA VAL A 48 6.52 11.55 2.50
C VAL A 48 7.14 11.60 1.12
N LYS A 49 7.23 10.44 0.48
CA LYS A 49 7.89 10.30 -0.82
C LYS A 49 7.01 9.55 -1.80
N ILE A 50 7.19 9.88 -3.07
CA ILE A 50 6.63 9.07 -4.15
C ILE A 50 7.67 8.02 -4.51
N ALA A 51 7.24 6.77 -4.58
CA ALA A 51 8.15 5.66 -4.88
C ALA A 51 7.48 4.69 -5.83
N THR A 52 8.29 3.95 -6.58
CA THR A 52 7.80 2.83 -7.36
C THR A 52 7.37 1.73 -6.41
N ILE A 53 6.25 1.08 -6.71
CA ILE A 53 5.75 -0.02 -5.88
C ILE A 53 6.78 -1.15 -5.90
N TRP A 54 7.26 -1.55 -4.71
CA TRP A 54 8.10 -2.74 -4.61
C TRP A 54 7.21 -3.92 -4.22
N ARG A 55 7.65 -5.12 -4.59
CA ARG A 55 6.86 -6.32 -4.42
C ARG A 55 7.24 -7.13 -3.19
N SER A 56 8.36 -6.80 -2.55
CA SER A 56 8.79 -7.50 -1.34
C SER A 56 7.76 -7.28 -0.24
N ASP A 57 7.24 -8.35 0.34
CA ASP A 57 6.24 -8.31 1.40
C ASP A 57 4.92 -7.64 1.01
N LEU A 58 4.69 -7.39 -0.27
CA LEU A 58 3.41 -6.81 -0.71
C LEU A 58 2.33 -7.88 -0.65
N LEU A 59 1.25 -7.60 0.09
CA LEU A 59 0.13 -8.51 0.14
C LEU A 59 -0.62 -8.51 -1.19
N PRO A 60 -1.33 -9.60 -1.51
CA PRO A 60 -1.97 -9.76 -2.82
C PRO A 60 -3.24 -8.94 -3.00
N TYR A 61 -3.50 -7.99 -2.13
CA TYR A 61 -4.69 -7.14 -2.23
C TYR A 61 -4.38 -5.76 -1.65
N GLY A 62 -5.19 -4.79 -2.06
CA GLY A 62 -5.18 -3.47 -1.47
C GLY A 62 -6.46 -3.24 -0.67
N GLY A 63 -6.61 -2.03 -0.15
CA GLY A 63 -7.81 -1.64 0.57
C GLY A 63 -8.41 -0.39 -0.02
N ARG A 64 -9.73 -0.35 -0.12
CA ARG A 64 -10.46 0.84 -0.58
C ARG A 64 -11.22 1.42 0.59
N PRO A 65 -10.87 2.65 1.00
CA PRO A 65 -11.57 3.28 2.12
C PRO A 65 -13.04 3.54 1.84
#